data_a86e577b7438f0f23d3b41100ed433b6
#
_entry.id   a86e577b7438f0f23d3b41100ed433b6
#
_cell.length_a   1.000
_cell.length_b   1.000
_cell.length_c   1.000
_cell.angle_alpha   90.00
_cell.angle_beta   90.00
_cell.angle_gamma   90.00
#
_symmetry.space_group_name_H-M   'P 1'
#
loop_
_entity.id
_entity.type
_entity.pdbx_description
1 polymer ?
#
loop_
_entity_poly.entity_id
_entity_poly.type
_entity_poly.pdbx_seq_one_letter_code
_entity_poly.pdbx_strand_id
1 'polypeptide(L)'
;MPTTAAVTARAIADAGIDRVFGLPGGEILVLIDELRRAGVDFVLMRHEANAGIAAAVYGKLRGQPGVVLTTLGPGAANLMLPLSSAYLDQEPLLAISAQIPAEFPDSHTHQLLPLRETYSPLCRYVDTLTGQNAAEAVRHALDECMRRPFGPAYLTLSAREAVKDAAGSLVAQAFPPPLASNSGELRRDLAEAQSAKAGRPAVADAARKGGATSPGDPRREATELTALLAKAARPLVLIGLGIHSSNAQRIRRWVTEWNLPVAVTPKVKGIVDETAGNFVGVISGMAADGLMCDALAASDLLVGLGLDPVEIDKTWHAELPIHWLLESANVGGRLPSGAALVDHARLLDALVAEQAPARWPAPFQAFQDKRRSLLNDRTQSAGTMWPGDIIHALSSAVPTETIVTTDVGSHKYLFGQFWPSRQPETFWMSNGLSGMAYGLSAAVGAKLARPDVPVLAAVGDGGFSMNAQELETAERVGAPFVTVVLEDGSYSLIKLAQEGRKLERYRMDFGRIDTVKMAEACGVQGLRTINPDELASAVKAAVERRRSLVVGVPVNYEDYRRLF
;
A
#
# COMPACT_ATOMS: atom_id res chain seq x y z
N MET A 1 -7.22 -40.05 -5.39
CA MET A 1 -6.15 -39.08 -5.07
C MET A 1 -6.82 -37.71 -4.86
N PRO A 2 -6.22 -36.75 -4.12
CA PRO A 2 -6.77 -35.40 -4.07
C PRO A 2 -6.73 -34.75 -5.46
N THR A 3 -7.69 -33.87 -5.74
CA THR A 3 -7.71 -33.11 -6.99
C THR A 3 -6.69 -31.96 -6.99
N THR A 4 -6.37 -31.43 -8.17
CA THR A 4 -5.51 -30.23 -8.30
C THR A 4 -6.05 -29.07 -7.47
N ALA A 5 -7.38 -28.84 -7.48
CA ALA A 5 -8.02 -27.81 -6.65
C ALA A 5 -7.86 -28.09 -5.14
N ALA A 6 -8.00 -29.35 -4.71
CA ALA A 6 -7.82 -29.72 -3.30
C ALA A 6 -6.37 -29.49 -2.83
N VAL A 7 -5.38 -29.83 -3.67
CA VAL A 7 -3.96 -29.58 -3.39
C VAL A 7 -3.66 -28.08 -3.35
N THR A 8 -4.21 -27.31 -4.28
CA THR A 8 -4.09 -25.85 -4.31
C THR A 8 -4.66 -25.21 -3.04
N ALA A 9 -5.89 -25.57 -2.67
CA ALA A 9 -6.55 -25.07 -1.47
C ALA A 9 -5.78 -25.44 -0.19
N ARG A 10 -5.29 -26.67 -0.11
CA ARG A 10 -4.49 -27.12 1.02
C ARG A 10 -3.17 -26.35 1.13
N ALA A 11 -2.47 -26.11 0.02
CA ALA A 11 -1.23 -25.33 0.02
C ALA A 11 -1.44 -23.88 0.48
N ILE A 12 -2.57 -23.26 0.12
CA ILE A 12 -2.97 -21.93 0.60
C ILE A 12 -3.23 -21.96 2.11
N ALA A 13 -4.01 -22.93 2.60
CA ALA A 13 -4.34 -23.06 4.02
C ALA A 13 -3.10 -23.35 4.87
N ASP A 14 -2.21 -24.25 4.41
CA ASP A 14 -0.99 -24.62 5.12
C ASP A 14 0.02 -23.46 5.20
N ALA A 15 -0.06 -22.46 4.29
CA ALA A 15 0.69 -21.21 4.38
C ALA A 15 0.12 -20.22 5.41
N GLY A 16 -0.94 -20.58 6.15
CA GLY A 16 -1.58 -19.74 7.14
C GLY A 16 -2.55 -18.70 6.57
N ILE A 17 -2.88 -18.80 5.28
CA ILE A 17 -3.89 -17.95 4.65
C ILE A 17 -5.27 -18.40 5.09
N ASP A 18 -5.98 -17.57 5.81
CA ASP A 18 -7.31 -17.84 6.37
C ASP A 18 -8.45 -17.26 5.53
N ARG A 19 -8.14 -16.35 4.57
CA ARG A 19 -9.12 -15.69 3.71
C ARG A 19 -8.61 -15.48 2.30
N VAL A 20 -9.52 -15.66 1.33
CA VAL A 20 -9.35 -15.36 -0.08
C VAL A 20 -10.45 -14.40 -0.52
N PHE A 21 -10.09 -13.34 -1.20
CA PHE A 21 -11.03 -12.34 -1.71
C PHE A 21 -11.34 -12.60 -3.18
N GLY A 22 -12.55 -12.29 -3.64
CA GLY A 22 -12.79 -12.50 -5.06
C GLY A 22 -14.22 -12.31 -5.52
N LEU A 23 -14.42 -12.60 -6.82
CA LEU A 23 -15.70 -12.67 -7.47
C LEU A 23 -15.80 -14.01 -8.23
N PRO A 24 -16.78 -14.87 -7.91
CA PRO A 24 -16.87 -16.20 -8.49
C PRO A 24 -17.36 -16.20 -9.94
N GLY A 25 -16.94 -17.22 -10.68
CA GLY A 25 -17.50 -17.67 -11.94
C GLY A 25 -17.54 -19.20 -11.95
N GLY A 26 -18.19 -19.79 -12.95
CA GLY A 26 -18.38 -21.24 -13.03
C GLY A 26 -17.10 -22.05 -12.95
N GLU A 27 -16.02 -21.50 -13.50
CA GLU A 27 -14.75 -22.19 -13.69
C GLU A 27 -13.90 -22.35 -12.42
N ILE A 28 -14.20 -21.53 -11.38
CA ILE A 28 -13.42 -21.57 -10.11
C ILE A 28 -14.22 -22.13 -8.94
N LEU A 29 -15.46 -22.59 -9.16
CA LEU A 29 -16.33 -23.09 -8.07
C LEU A 29 -15.71 -24.28 -7.32
N VAL A 30 -15.04 -25.18 -8.03
CA VAL A 30 -14.37 -26.34 -7.42
C VAL A 30 -13.27 -25.87 -6.46
N LEU A 31 -12.47 -24.87 -6.86
CA LEU A 31 -11.43 -24.33 -5.98
C LEU A 31 -12.03 -23.62 -4.77
N ILE A 32 -13.12 -22.86 -4.94
CA ILE A 32 -13.82 -22.21 -3.82
C ILE A 32 -14.35 -23.24 -2.81
N ASP A 33 -14.92 -24.35 -3.28
CA ASP A 33 -15.42 -25.40 -2.38
C ASP A 33 -14.28 -26.10 -1.65
N GLU A 34 -13.15 -26.35 -2.31
CA GLU A 34 -11.97 -26.95 -1.68
C GLU A 34 -11.30 -25.98 -0.68
N LEU A 35 -11.28 -24.66 -0.95
CA LEU A 35 -10.86 -23.64 0.02
C LEU A 35 -11.73 -23.67 1.28
N ARG A 36 -13.05 -23.71 1.12
CA ARG A 36 -14.01 -23.85 2.22
C ARG A 36 -13.73 -25.14 3.04
N ARG A 37 -13.49 -26.27 2.37
CA ARG A 37 -13.15 -27.55 3.04
C ARG A 37 -11.81 -27.48 3.78
N ALA A 38 -10.86 -26.70 3.26
CA ALA A 38 -9.57 -26.47 3.89
C ALA A 38 -9.64 -25.43 5.04
N GLY A 39 -10.82 -24.86 5.34
CA GLY A 39 -11.03 -23.88 6.39
C GLY A 39 -10.65 -22.45 6.01
N VAL A 40 -10.50 -22.18 4.71
CA VAL A 40 -10.23 -20.85 4.16
C VAL A 40 -11.54 -20.17 3.78
N ASP A 41 -11.80 -18.99 4.35
CA ASP A 41 -13.00 -18.20 4.08
C ASP A 41 -12.91 -17.48 2.73
N PHE A 42 -14.03 -17.44 1.98
CA PHE A 42 -14.11 -16.71 0.71
C PHE A 42 -14.90 -15.42 0.89
N VAL A 43 -14.20 -14.30 0.84
CA VAL A 43 -14.78 -12.96 0.92
C VAL A 43 -15.30 -12.55 -0.47
N LEU A 44 -16.60 -12.71 -0.68
CA LEU A 44 -17.27 -12.27 -1.91
C LEU A 44 -17.29 -10.75 -1.99
N MET A 45 -16.57 -10.19 -2.96
CA MET A 45 -16.56 -8.76 -3.28
C MET A 45 -17.51 -8.43 -4.45
N ARG A 46 -17.66 -7.15 -4.77
CA ARG A 46 -18.53 -6.69 -5.86
C ARG A 46 -17.79 -6.40 -7.16
N HIS A 47 -16.47 -6.36 -7.11
CA HIS A 47 -15.61 -6.17 -8.28
C HIS A 47 -14.21 -6.77 -8.02
N GLU A 48 -13.62 -7.40 -9.03
CA GLU A 48 -12.34 -8.11 -8.89
C GLU A 48 -11.17 -7.17 -8.55
N ALA A 49 -11.18 -5.95 -9.10
CA ALA A 49 -10.15 -4.96 -8.76
C ALA A 49 -10.23 -4.57 -7.27
N ASN A 50 -11.44 -4.39 -6.75
CA ASN A 50 -11.67 -4.10 -5.32
C ASN A 50 -11.22 -5.28 -4.45
N ALA A 51 -11.50 -6.51 -4.90
CA ALA A 51 -11.07 -7.73 -4.22
C ALA A 51 -9.55 -7.83 -4.13
N GLY A 52 -8.83 -7.53 -5.22
CA GLY A 52 -7.37 -7.53 -5.24
C GLY A 52 -6.76 -6.47 -4.33
N ILE A 53 -7.32 -5.25 -4.30
CA ILE A 53 -6.88 -4.18 -3.38
C ILE A 53 -7.12 -4.58 -1.92
N ALA A 54 -8.32 -5.07 -1.60
CA ALA A 54 -8.65 -5.53 -0.25
C ALA A 54 -7.73 -6.67 0.21
N ALA A 55 -7.46 -7.63 -0.68
CA ALA A 55 -6.54 -8.75 -0.43
C ALA A 55 -5.11 -8.25 -0.14
N ALA A 56 -4.57 -7.33 -0.96
CA ALA A 56 -3.22 -6.81 -0.79
C ALA A 56 -3.05 -6.11 0.58
N VAL A 57 -3.99 -5.25 0.95
CA VAL A 57 -3.98 -4.56 2.24
C VAL A 57 -4.15 -5.54 3.40
N TYR A 58 -5.10 -6.47 3.28
CA TYR A 58 -5.30 -7.54 4.28
C TYR A 58 -4.03 -8.33 4.52
N GLY A 59 -3.41 -8.83 3.45
CA GLY A 59 -2.21 -9.64 3.54
C GLY A 59 -1.04 -8.89 4.17
N LYS A 60 -0.77 -7.67 3.70
CA LYS A 60 0.34 -6.84 4.21
C LYS A 60 0.19 -6.53 5.70
N LEU A 61 -1.03 -6.21 6.17
CA LEU A 61 -1.33 -5.99 7.59
C LEU A 61 -1.23 -7.28 8.45
N ARG A 62 -1.39 -8.44 7.83
CA ARG A 62 -1.22 -9.75 8.48
C ARG A 62 0.21 -10.27 8.40
N GLY A 63 1.11 -9.58 7.66
CA GLY A 63 2.49 -10.01 7.44
C GLY A 63 2.61 -11.24 6.53
N GLN A 64 1.66 -11.43 5.62
CA GLN A 64 1.57 -12.55 4.68
C GLN A 64 1.07 -12.06 3.31
N PRO A 65 1.12 -12.86 2.23
CA PRO A 65 0.47 -12.49 0.98
C PRO A 65 -1.06 -12.41 1.13
N GLY A 66 -1.67 -11.37 0.55
CA GLY A 66 -3.11 -11.41 0.27
C GLY A 66 -3.39 -12.33 -0.90
N VAL A 67 -4.56 -12.96 -0.94
CA VAL A 67 -4.94 -13.85 -2.05
C VAL A 67 -6.24 -13.38 -2.67
N VAL A 68 -6.23 -13.19 -4.00
CA VAL A 68 -7.43 -12.87 -4.79
C VAL A 68 -7.71 -13.97 -5.81
N LEU A 69 -8.98 -14.36 -5.94
CA LEU A 69 -9.45 -15.41 -6.83
C LEU A 69 -10.56 -14.89 -7.74
N THR A 70 -10.40 -15.07 -9.06
CA THR A 70 -11.37 -14.58 -10.05
C THR A 70 -11.64 -15.61 -11.14
N THR A 71 -12.73 -15.41 -11.87
CA THR A 71 -13.02 -16.19 -13.08
C THR A 71 -12.07 -15.81 -14.22
N LEU A 72 -12.17 -16.49 -15.35
CA LEU A 72 -11.45 -16.18 -16.59
C LEU A 72 -12.00 -14.94 -17.31
N GLY A 73 -11.41 -14.56 -18.42
CA GLY A 73 -11.87 -13.46 -19.26
C GLY A 73 -11.95 -12.13 -18.51
N PRO A 74 -13.17 -11.57 -18.31
CA PRO A 74 -13.33 -10.28 -17.63
C PRO A 74 -12.77 -10.29 -16.20
N GLY A 75 -12.96 -11.39 -15.43
CA GLY A 75 -12.45 -11.49 -14.07
C GLY A 75 -10.92 -11.44 -14.03
N ALA A 76 -10.27 -12.16 -14.92
CA ALA A 76 -8.81 -12.09 -15.06
C ALA A 76 -8.33 -10.70 -15.52
N ALA A 77 -9.03 -10.06 -16.48
CA ALA A 77 -8.66 -8.74 -16.99
C ALA A 77 -8.76 -7.64 -15.92
N ASN A 78 -9.76 -7.71 -15.04
CA ASN A 78 -9.96 -6.76 -13.94
C ASN A 78 -8.87 -6.81 -12.87
N LEU A 79 -7.98 -7.82 -12.89
CA LEU A 79 -6.83 -7.91 -11.99
C LEU A 79 -5.67 -7.00 -12.39
N MET A 80 -5.70 -6.35 -13.56
CA MET A 80 -4.63 -5.46 -14.00
C MET A 80 -4.40 -4.31 -13.01
N LEU A 81 -5.46 -3.68 -12.53
CA LEU A 81 -5.36 -2.56 -11.58
C LEU A 81 -4.71 -2.98 -10.25
N PRO A 82 -5.20 -4.00 -9.52
CA PRO A 82 -4.62 -4.37 -8.23
C PRO A 82 -3.21 -4.97 -8.35
N LEU A 83 -2.91 -5.74 -9.41
CA LEU A 83 -1.56 -6.26 -9.62
C LEU A 83 -0.56 -5.15 -9.93
N SER A 84 -0.94 -4.16 -10.74
CA SER A 84 -0.10 -2.98 -11.01
C SER A 84 0.11 -2.15 -9.75
N SER A 85 -0.94 -1.97 -8.92
CA SER A 85 -0.83 -1.28 -7.63
C SER A 85 0.11 -2.04 -6.69
N ALA A 86 -0.08 -3.34 -6.54
CA ALA A 86 0.76 -4.19 -5.71
C ALA A 86 2.23 -4.20 -6.16
N TYR A 87 2.49 -4.16 -7.47
CA TYR A 87 3.83 -4.06 -8.04
C TYR A 87 4.53 -2.75 -7.66
N LEU A 88 3.87 -1.62 -7.86
CA LEU A 88 4.46 -0.29 -7.62
C LEU A 88 4.49 0.08 -6.13
N ASP A 89 3.47 -0.30 -5.37
CA ASP A 89 3.33 0.00 -3.94
C ASP A 89 3.98 -1.07 -3.04
N GLN A 90 4.65 -2.05 -3.64
CA GLN A 90 5.34 -3.15 -2.94
C GLN A 90 4.41 -3.86 -1.95
N GLU A 91 3.29 -4.38 -2.46
CA GLU A 91 2.31 -5.10 -1.67
C GLU A 91 2.33 -6.60 -2.02
N PRO A 92 2.37 -7.51 -1.04
CA PRO A 92 2.41 -8.95 -1.32
C PRO A 92 1.02 -9.44 -1.72
N LEU A 93 0.83 -9.79 -3.01
CA LEU A 93 -0.46 -10.20 -3.56
C LEU A 93 -0.31 -11.43 -4.46
N LEU A 94 -0.96 -12.54 -4.11
CA LEU A 94 -1.14 -13.68 -5.00
C LEU A 94 -2.51 -13.56 -5.69
N ALA A 95 -2.51 -13.46 -7.01
CA ALA A 95 -3.73 -13.54 -7.80
C ALA A 95 -3.84 -14.90 -8.48
N ILE A 96 -5.01 -15.52 -8.39
CA ILE A 96 -5.35 -16.75 -9.08
C ILE A 96 -6.58 -16.50 -9.95
N SER A 97 -6.50 -16.77 -11.25
CA SER A 97 -7.68 -16.70 -12.12
C SER A 97 -7.94 -18.03 -12.82
N ALA A 98 -9.18 -18.23 -13.23
CA ALA A 98 -9.45 -19.28 -14.19
C ALA A 98 -8.82 -18.94 -15.55
N GLN A 99 -8.63 -19.96 -16.37
CA GLN A 99 -8.22 -19.84 -17.76
C GLN A 99 -8.91 -20.91 -18.63
N ILE A 100 -8.86 -20.71 -19.94
CA ILE A 100 -9.33 -21.71 -20.92
C ILE A 100 -8.45 -22.97 -20.83
N PRO A 101 -9.05 -24.19 -20.80
CA PRO A 101 -8.28 -25.43 -20.84
C PRO A 101 -7.39 -25.52 -22.09
N ALA A 102 -6.15 -25.99 -21.90
CA ALA A 102 -5.17 -26.10 -22.99
C ALA A 102 -5.61 -27.10 -24.10
N GLU A 103 -6.53 -28.01 -23.78
CA GLU A 103 -7.06 -28.99 -24.72
C GLU A 103 -8.16 -28.46 -25.66
N PHE A 104 -8.59 -27.20 -25.45
CA PHE A 104 -9.57 -26.62 -26.36
C PHE A 104 -8.95 -26.35 -27.73
N PRO A 105 -9.72 -26.52 -28.82
CA PRO A 105 -9.20 -26.28 -30.17
C PRO A 105 -8.80 -24.80 -30.35
N ASP A 106 -7.80 -24.55 -31.20
CA ASP A 106 -7.32 -23.18 -31.50
C ASP A 106 -8.41 -22.25 -32.05
N SER A 107 -9.50 -22.81 -32.58
CA SER A 107 -10.69 -22.05 -32.99
C SER A 107 -11.51 -21.49 -31.82
N HIS A 108 -11.30 -21.95 -30.59
CA HIS A 108 -11.99 -21.47 -29.40
C HIS A 108 -11.34 -20.19 -28.89
N THR A 109 -11.98 -19.08 -29.18
CA THR A 109 -11.45 -17.74 -28.80
C THR A 109 -12.28 -17.01 -27.76
N HIS A 110 -13.43 -17.59 -27.33
CA HIS A 110 -14.30 -16.98 -26.32
C HIS A 110 -13.56 -16.84 -24.99
N GLN A 111 -13.42 -15.61 -24.48
CA GLN A 111 -12.73 -15.25 -23.26
C GLN A 111 -11.25 -15.69 -23.16
N LEU A 112 -10.64 -16.04 -24.29
CA LEU A 112 -9.22 -16.38 -24.37
C LEU A 112 -8.38 -15.11 -24.35
N LEU A 113 -7.56 -14.97 -23.33
CA LEU A 113 -6.59 -13.87 -23.17
C LEU A 113 -5.18 -14.42 -22.99
N PRO A 114 -4.15 -13.72 -23.47
CA PRO A 114 -2.75 -14.09 -23.27
C PRO A 114 -2.31 -13.70 -21.85
N LEU A 115 -2.87 -14.38 -20.83
CA LEU A 115 -2.75 -13.99 -19.43
C LEU A 115 -1.32 -14.05 -18.90
N ARG A 116 -0.54 -15.04 -19.32
CA ARG A 116 0.86 -15.19 -18.94
C ARG A 116 1.70 -14.01 -19.45
N GLU A 117 1.56 -13.68 -20.72
CA GLU A 117 2.26 -12.57 -21.38
C GLU A 117 1.85 -11.23 -20.79
N THR A 118 0.56 -11.09 -20.44
CA THR A 118 0.00 -9.89 -19.87
C THR A 118 0.57 -9.59 -18.48
N TYR A 119 0.68 -10.61 -17.62
CA TYR A 119 1.04 -10.42 -16.21
C TYR A 119 2.51 -10.68 -15.89
N SER A 120 3.28 -11.37 -16.75
CA SER A 120 4.71 -11.62 -16.53
C SER A 120 5.56 -10.36 -16.29
N PRO A 121 5.30 -9.20 -16.93
CA PRO A 121 6.08 -7.99 -16.67
C PRO A 121 5.81 -7.35 -15.30
N LEU A 122 4.67 -7.65 -14.70
CA LEU A 122 4.23 -7.07 -13.43
C LEU A 122 4.48 -8.00 -12.24
N CYS A 123 4.44 -9.31 -12.48
CA CYS A 123 4.49 -10.31 -11.42
C CYS A 123 5.87 -10.92 -11.28
N ARG A 124 6.27 -11.21 -10.05
CA ARG A 124 7.54 -11.87 -9.74
C ARG A 124 7.55 -13.33 -10.15
N TYR A 125 6.39 -13.95 -10.15
CA TYR A 125 6.18 -15.33 -10.58
C TYR A 125 4.85 -15.45 -11.29
N VAL A 126 4.85 -16.14 -12.43
CA VAL A 126 3.64 -16.43 -13.21
C VAL A 126 3.70 -17.88 -13.66
N ASP A 127 2.67 -18.66 -13.32
CA ASP A 127 2.60 -20.07 -13.73
C ASP A 127 1.15 -20.53 -13.92
N THR A 128 1.02 -21.75 -14.47
CA THR A 128 -0.25 -22.47 -14.62
C THR A 128 -0.26 -23.68 -13.69
N LEU A 129 -1.30 -23.77 -12.88
CA LEU A 129 -1.49 -24.88 -11.95
C LEU A 129 -1.92 -26.14 -12.69
N THR A 130 -1.25 -27.24 -12.36
CA THR A 130 -1.52 -28.60 -12.86
C THR A 130 -1.45 -29.58 -11.70
N GLY A 131 -1.98 -30.79 -11.88
CA GLY A 131 -1.89 -31.87 -10.88
C GLY A 131 -0.46 -32.25 -10.50
N GLN A 132 0.54 -31.84 -11.28
CA GLN A 132 1.95 -32.13 -11.01
C GLN A 132 2.66 -31.05 -10.21
N ASN A 133 2.26 -29.77 -10.36
CA ASN A 133 2.99 -28.64 -9.76
C ASN A 133 2.19 -27.84 -8.73
N ALA A 134 0.90 -28.07 -8.53
CA ALA A 134 0.01 -27.19 -7.79
C ALA A 134 0.54 -26.78 -6.40
N ALA A 135 0.99 -27.71 -5.57
CA ALA A 135 1.51 -27.41 -4.25
C ALA A 135 2.82 -26.59 -4.29
N GLU A 136 3.72 -26.93 -5.22
CA GLU A 136 5.01 -26.24 -5.37
C GLU A 136 4.82 -24.85 -5.95
N ALA A 137 4.01 -24.71 -7.00
CA ALA A 137 3.73 -23.43 -7.64
C ALA A 137 3.05 -22.43 -6.68
N VAL A 138 2.09 -22.88 -5.85
CA VAL A 138 1.46 -22.03 -4.83
C VAL A 138 2.48 -21.58 -3.79
N ARG A 139 3.28 -22.51 -3.24
CA ARG A 139 4.32 -22.16 -2.27
C ARG A 139 5.32 -21.16 -2.84
N HIS A 140 5.82 -21.44 -4.04
CA HIS A 140 6.78 -20.55 -4.70
C HIS A 140 6.19 -19.18 -4.98
N ALA A 141 4.92 -19.10 -5.42
CA ALA A 141 4.23 -17.83 -5.63
C ALA A 141 4.11 -17.02 -4.34
N LEU A 142 3.72 -17.67 -3.23
CA LEU A 142 3.62 -17.01 -1.92
C LEU A 142 4.98 -16.51 -1.42
N ASP A 143 6.04 -17.32 -1.56
CA ASP A 143 7.40 -16.94 -1.19
C ASP A 143 7.90 -15.74 -2.02
N GLU A 144 7.64 -15.74 -3.33
CA GLU A 144 8.01 -14.64 -4.21
C GLU A 144 7.25 -13.35 -3.89
N CYS A 145 5.99 -13.43 -3.45
CA CYS A 145 5.26 -12.25 -2.97
C CYS A 145 5.95 -11.61 -1.75
N MET A 146 6.51 -12.42 -0.86
CA MET A 146 7.15 -11.97 0.39
C MET A 146 8.64 -11.66 0.24
N ARG A 147 9.24 -11.94 -0.90
CA ARG A 147 10.63 -11.55 -1.18
C ARG A 147 10.71 -10.03 -1.39
N ARG A 148 11.59 -9.36 -0.66
CA ARG A 148 11.75 -7.90 -0.76
C ARG A 148 12.48 -7.45 -2.03
N PRO A 149 12.03 -6.32 -2.60
CA PRO A 149 10.82 -5.57 -2.28
C PRO A 149 9.59 -6.44 -2.53
N PHE A 150 8.54 -6.37 -1.70
CA PHE A 150 7.33 -7.17 -1.89
C PHE A 150 6.72 -6.93 -3.28
N GLY A 151 5.92 -7.87 -3.76
CA GLY A 151 5.28 -7.71 -5.06
C GLY A 151 4.27 -8.80 -5.36
N PRO A 152 3.56 -8.71 -6.49
CA PRO A 152 2.55 -9.69 -6.86
C PRO A 152 3.13 -10.94 -7.51
N ALA A 153 2.36 -12.03 -7.41
CA ALA A 153 2.47 -13.24 -8.22
C ALA A 153 1.13 -13.58 -8.85
N TYR A 154 1.14 -14.32 -9.95
CA TYR A 154 -0.05 -14.66 -10.70
C TYR A 154 -0.07 -16.13 -11.10
N LEU A 155 -1.16 -16.83 -10.81
CA LEU A 155 -1.37 -18.22 -11.17
C LEU A 155 -2.67 -18.38 -11.96
N THR A 156 -2.70 -19.36 -12.86
CA THR A 156 -3.92 -19.73 -13.58
C THR A 156 -4.31 -21.17 -13.32
N LEU A 157 -5.61 -21.46 -13.31
CA LEU A 157 -6.16 -22.81 -13.14
C LEU A 157 -7.34 -23.00 -14.08
N SER A 158 -7.29 -23.99 -14.98
CA SER A 158 -8.46 -24.32 -15.79
C SER A 158 -9.46 -25.19 -15.02
N ALA A 159 -10.76 -25.04 -15.34
CA ALA A 159 -11.82 -25.84 -14.71
C ALA A 159 -11.61 -27.36 -14.89
N ARG A 160 -11.07 -27.78 -16.04
CA ARG A 160 -10.75 -29.18 -16.30
C ARG A 160 -9.58 -29.69 -15.45
N GLU A 161 -8.56 -28.87 -15.28
CA GLU A 161 -7.41 -29.21 -14.46
C GLU A 161 -7.77 -29.25 -12.97
N ALA A 162 -8.67 -28.37 -12.52
CA ALA A 162 -9.12 -28.30 -11.14
C ALA A 162 -9.64 -29.64 -10.59
N VAL A 163 -10.30 -30.44 -11.44
CA VAL A 163 -10.92 -31.73 -11.05
C VAL A 163 -10.02 -32.94 -11.32
N LYS A 164 -8.88 -32.79 -12.01
CA LYS A 164 -7.95 -33.91 -12.24
C LYS A 164 -7.25 -34.32 -10.96
N ASP A 165 -6.97 -35.58 -10.85
CA ASP A 165 -6.13 -36.14 -9.77
C ASP A 165 -4.73 -35.52 -9.80
N ALA A 166 -4.26 -35.05 -8.64
CA ALA A 166 -2.91 -34.54 -8.50
C ALA A 166 -1.93 -35.73 -8.36
N ALA A 167 -1.12 -35.97 -9.37
CA ALA A 167 -0.10 -37.01 -9.34
C ALA A 167 1.12 -36.55 -8.54
N GLY A 168 1.48 -37.29 -7.47
CA GLY A 168 2.79 -37.14 -6.81
C GLY A 168 2.90 -36.06 -5.76
N SER A 169 1.82 -35.43 -5.33
CA SER A 169 1.86 -34.48 -4.21
C SER A 169 2.07 -35.20 -2.90
N LEU A 170 3.32 -35.32 -2.46
CA LEU A 170 3.67 -35.66 -1.08
C LEU A 170 3.16 -34.54 -0.15
N VAL A 171 1.97 -34.74 0.37
CA VAL A 171 1.33 -33.92 1.44
C VAL A 171 2.03 -34.14 2.79
N ALA A 172 3.33 -34.31 2.83
CA ALA A 172 4.05 -34.64 4.06
C ALA A 172 5.38 -33.88 4.22
N GLN A 173 5.38 -32.59 3.91
CA GLN A 173 6.34 -31.69 4.53
C GLN A 173 5.56 -30.58 5.20
N ALA A 174 5.43 -30.69 6.53
CA ALA A 174 4.86 -29.65 7.34
C ALA A 174 5.55 -28.32 7.03
N PHE A 175 4.78 -27.26 6.76
CA PHE A 175 5.29 -25.91 6.75
C PHE A 175 6.00 -25.64 8.07
N PRO A 176 7.20 -25.05 8.07
CA PRO A 176 7.66 -24.41 9.28
C PRO A 176 6.61 -23.35 9.66
N PRO A 177 6.31 -23.16 10.95
CA PRO A 177 5.35 -22.14 11.39
C PRO A 177 5.76 -20.79 10.77
N PRO A 178 4.80 -19.88 10.48
CA PRO A 178 5.08 -18.56 9.96
C PRO A 178 6.17 -17.95 10.83
N LEU A 179 7.23 -17.47 10.20
CA LEU A 179 8.42 -16.94 10.88
C LEU A 179 7.98 -15.82 11.80
N ALA A 180 7.85 -16.13 13.08
CA ALA A 180 7.90 -15.11 14.13
C ALA A 180 9.19 -14.31 13.88
N SER A 181 9.09 -13.01 13.94
CA SER A 181 10.04 -11.99 13.52
C SER A 181 11.41 -12.04 14.22
N ASN A 182 12.09 -13.16 14.25
CA ASN A 182 13.46 -13.29 14.73
C ASN A 182 14.08 -14.61 14.25
N SER A 183 14.76 -14.60 13.12
CA SER A 183 15.84 -15.54 12.85
C SER A 183 16.59 -15.20 11.55
N GLY A 184 17.61 -14.38 11.66
CA GLY A 184 18.56 -14.11 10.57
C GLY A 184 19.53 -15.26 10.24
N GLU A 185 19.53 -16.34 11.03
CA GLU A 185 20.48 -17.46 10.84
C GLU A 185 19.97 -18.58 9.95
N LEU A 186 18.66 -18.91 10.02
CA LEU A 186 18.09 -19.99 9.19
C LEU A 186 17.97 -19.62 7.70
N ARG A 187 18.02 -18.33 7.36
CA ARG A 187 17.95 -17.84 5.97
C ARG A 187 19.26 -17.97 5.19
N ARG A 188 20.40 -18.05 5.85
CA ARG A 188 21.69 -18.25 5.17
C ARG A 188 21.80 -19.64 4.57
N ASP A 189 21.41 -20.65 5.33
CA ASP A 189 21.54 -22.05 4.90
C ASP A 189 20.58 -22.44 3.77
N LEU A 190 19.38 -21.81 3.74
CA LEU A 190 18.41 -22.03 2.66
C LEU A 190 18.76 -21.28 1.37
N ALA A 191 19.36 -20.08 1.46
CA ALA A 191 19.78 -19.32 0.29
C ALA A 191 20.97 -19.98 -0.43
N GLU A 192 21.90 -20.59 0.31
CA GLU A 192 23.04 -21.32 -0.26
C GLU A 192 22.63 -22.65 -0.90
N ALA A 193 21.67 -23.37 -0.32
CA ALA A 193 21.17 -24.63 -0.86
C ALA A 193 20.31 -24.45 -2.13
N GLN A 194 19.60 -23.33 -2.28
CA GLN A 194 18.72 -23.04 -3.44
C GLN A 194 19.47 -22.45 -4.64
N SER A 195 20.59 -21.77 -4.42
CA SER A 195 21.44 -21.21 -5.49
C SER A 195 22.08 -22.29 -6.38
N ALA A 196 22.15 -23.53 -5.92
CA ALA A 196 22.80 -24.63 -6.62
C ALA A 196 21.92 -25.44 -7.58
N LYS A 197 20.57 -25.28 -7.55
CA LYS A 197 19.64 -26.16 -8.27
C LYS A 197 18.63 -25.54 -9.23
N ALA A 198 18.53 -24.21 -9.37
CA ALA A 198 17.53 -23.58 -10.24
C ALA A 198 18.14 -23.03 -11.53
N GLY A 199 17.67 -23.54 -12.65
CA GLY A 199 17.86 -22.93 -13.99
C GLY A 199 17.19 -21.54 -14.02
N ARG A 200 17.93 -20.53 -14.48
CA ARG A 200 17.62 -19.11 -14.39
C ARG A 200 16.50 -18.66 -15.33
N PRO A 201 15.51 -17.85 -14.87
CA PRO A 201 14.70 -17.00 -15.74
C PRO A 201 15.41 -15.68 -16.09
N ALA A 202 15.13 -15.14 -17.29
CA ALA A 202 15.83 -14.03 -17.96
C ALA A 202 15.87 -12.67 -17.22
N VAL A 203 15.10 -12.46 -16.16
CA VAL A 203 15.08 -11.20 -15.37
C VAL A 203 16.29 -11.09 -14.44
N ALA A 204 16.92 -12.20 -14.07
CA ALA A 204 18.12 -12.20 -13.23
C ALA A 204 19.38 -11.67 -13.95
N ASP A 205 19.39 -11.67 -15.29
CA ASP A 205 20.55 -11.20 -16.07
C ASP A 205 20.64 -9.68 -16.24
N ALA A 206 19.53 -8.95 -16.10
CA ALA A 206 19.55 -7.49 -16.16
C ALA A 206 20.18 -6.86 -14.90
N ALA A 207 19.99 -7.49 -13.74
CA ALA A 207 20.58 -7.05 -12.48
C ALA A 207 22.12 -7.25 -12.42
N ARG A 208 22.67 -8.17 -13.22
CA ARG A 208 24.12 -8.43 -13.26
C ARG A 208 24.92 -7.46 -14.14
N LYS A 209 24.26 -6.71 -15.01
CA LYS A 209 24.94 -5.71 -15.88
C LYS A 209 25.11 -4.34 -15.24
N GLY A 210 24.38 -4.03 -14.16
CA GLY A 210 24.70 -2.89 -13.30
C GLY A 210 25.40 -3.44 -12.07
N GLY A 211 26.69 -3.18 -11.90
CA GLY A 211 27.58 -3.74 -10.88
C GLY A 211 26.91 -3.86 -9.50
N ALA A 212 26.33 -5.02 -9.21
CA ALA A 212 25.74 -5.31 -7.91
C ALA A 212 26.88 -5.40 -6.90
N THR A 213 27.06 -4.35 -6.11
CA THR A 213 27.94 -4.36 -4.95
C THR A 213 27.37 -5.34 -3.92
N SER A 214 28.22 -6.18 -3.34
CA SER A 214 27.88 -6.99 -2.16
C SER A 214 27.31 -6.07 -1.08
N PRO A 215 26.36 -6.55 -0.24
CA PRO A 215 25.85 -5.74 0.88
C PRO A 215 27.02 -5.16 1.69
N GLY A 216 26.97 -3.86 1.93
CA GLY A 216 27.99 -3.14 2.72
C GLY A 216 27.98 -3.62 4.18
N ASP A 217 29.09 -3.40 4.88
CA ASP A 217 29.17 -3.63 6.33
C ASP A 217 28.31 -2.57 7.06
N PRO A 218 27.24 -2.94 7.77
CA PRO A 218 26.37 -2.00 8.45
C PRO A 218 27.09 -1.10 9.49
N ARG A 219 28.15 -1.59 10.11
CA ARG A 219 28.94 -0.80 11.08
C ARG A 219 29.77 0.25 10.38
N ARG A 220 30.39 -0.10 9.27
CA ARG A 220 31.15 0.85 8.44
C ARG A 220 30.22 1.94 7.91
N GLU A 221 29.06 1.57 7.36
CA GLU A 221 28.05 2.52 6.86
C GLU A 221 27.53 3.44 7.99
N ALA A 222 27.31 2.91 9.20
CA ALA A 222 26.93 3.71 10.36
C ALA A 222 28.00 4.74 10.73
N THR A 223 29.27 4.35 10.77
CA THR A 223 30.40 5.25 11.07
C THR A 223 30.55 6.32 9.98
N GLU A 224 30.44 5.95 8.71
CA GLU A 224 30.50 6.89 7.58
C GLU A 224 29.32 7.90 7.65
N LEU A 225 28.09 7.43 7.88
CA LEU A 225 26.94 8.30 8.04
C LEU A 225 27.07 9.22 9.25
N THR A 226 27.54 8.72 10.39
CA THR A 226 27.80 9.53 11.59
C THR A 226 28.77 10.65 11.29
N ALA A 227 29.85 10.36 10.56
CA ALA A 227 30.85 11.36 10.16
C ALA A 227 30.29 12.41 9.17
N LEU A 228 29.37 12.03 8.28
CA LEU A 228 28.67 12.96 7.39
C LEU A 228 27.72 13.87 8.19
N LEU A 229 26.93 13.29 9.07
CA LEU A 229 26.02 14.03 9.95
C LEU A 229 26.75 15.00 10.86
N ALA A 230 27.94 14.64 11.37
CA ALA A 230 28.77 15.52 12.20
C ALA A 230 29.24 16.81 11.48
N LYS A 231 29.32 16.77 10.15
CA LYS A 231 29.74 17.92 9.32
C LYS A 231 28.56 18.76 8.83
N ALA A 232 27.36 18.20 8.83
CA ALA A 232 26.17 18.87 8.31
C ALA A 232 25.61 19.87 9.32
N ALA A 233 25.25 21.06 8.85
CA ALA A 233 24.55 22.07 9.63
C ALA A 233 23.03 21.92 9.55
N ARG A 234 22.52 21.39 8.44
CA ARG A 234 21.08 21.22 8.15
C ARG A 234 20.83 19.85 7.48
N PRO A 235 21.11 18.74 8.16
CA PRO A 235 20.81 17.42 7.61
C PRO A 235 19.30 17.17 7.59
N LEU A 236 18.82 16.40 6.61
CA LEU A 236 17.45 15.92 6.56
C LEU A 236 17.44 14.43 6.19
N VAL A 237 16.83 13.62 7.05
CA VAL A 237 16.63 12.19 6.81
C VAL A 237 15.30 11.99 6.09
N LEU A 238 15.33 11.28 4.97
CA LEU A 238 14.18 10.94 4.14
C LEU A 238 13.91 9.45 4.25
N ILE A 239 12.76 9.06 4.78
CA ILE A 239 12.40 7.66 4.97
C ILE A 239 11.36 7.27 3.94
N GLY A 240 11.61 6.19 3.18
CA GLY A 240 10.75 5.77 2.08
C GLY A 240 10.30 4.31 2.13
N LEU A 241 9.53 3.93 1.14
CA LEU A 241 8.80 2.66 0.97
C LEU A 241 9.66 1.39 1.18
N GLY A 242 10.96 1.45 0.89
CA GLY A 242 11.88 0.33 1.10
C GLY A 242 12.13 -0.02 2.57
N ILE A 243 11.68 0.82 3.52
CA ILE A 243 11.76 0.50 4.95
C ILE A 243 10.61 -0.43 5.36
N HIS A 244 10.94 -1.42 6.17
CA HIS A 244 9.95 -2.29 6.79
C HIS A 244 9.49 -1.73 8.15
N SER A 245 8.19 -1.87 8.44
CA SER A 245 7.56 -1.39 9.69
C SER A 245 8.18 -1.96 10.97
N SER A 246 8.79 -3.15 10.91
CA SER A 246 9.54 -3.74 12.04
C SER A 246 10.76 -2.89 12.48
N ASN A 247 11.23 -1.99 11.63
CA ASN A 247 12.31 -1.07 11.97
C ASN A 247 11.83 0.22 12.67
N ALA A 248 10.52 0.40 12.84
CA ALA A 248 9.96 1.65 13.39
C ALA A 248 10.56 2.03 14.76
N GLN A 249 10.71 1.08 15.68
CA GLN A 249 11.28 1.36 16.99
C GLN A 249 12.74 1.81 16.90
N ARG A 250 13.56 1.17 16.06
CA ARG A 250 14.96 1.53 15.83
C ARG A 250 15.07 2.93 15.21
N ILE A 251 14.27 3.20 14.19
CA ILE A 251 14.21 4.51 13.52
C ILE A 251 13.82 5.60 14.52
N ARG A 252 12.72 5.40 15.25
CA ARG A 252 12.24 6.36 16.24
C ARG A 252 13.29 6.65 17.31
N ARG A 253 13.91 5.59 17.82
CA ARG A 253 15.00 5.74 18.79
C ARG A 253 16.13 6.59 18.22
N TRP A 254 16.65 6.25 17.04
CA TRP A 254 17.73 6.98 16.39
C TRP A 254 17.36 8.45 16.14
N VAL A 255 16.25 8.73 15.47
CA VAL A 255 15.87 10.12 15.12
C VAL A 255 15.51 10.97 16.34
N THR A 256 14.99 10.36 17.41
CA THR A 256 14.64 11.07 18.65
C THR A 256 15.86 11.34 19.51
N GLU A 257 16.71 10.34 19.77
CA GLU A 257 17.93 10.50 20.59
C GLU A 257 18.90 11.51 19.97
N TRP A 258 18.98 11.54 18.64
CA TRP A 258 19.84 12.46 17.92
C TRP A 258 19.14 13.79 17.57
N ASN A 259 17.85 13.92 17.80
CA ASN A 259 17.01 15.05 17.39
C ASN A 259 17.16 15.37 15.89
N LEU A 260 17.18 14.33 15.04
CA LEU A 260 17.38 14.44 13.61
C LEU A 260 16.12 15.00 12.92
N PRO A 261 16.25 16.02 12.08
CA PRO A 261 15.16 16.41 11.18
C PRO A 261 14.80 15.27 10.23
N VAL A 262 13.52 14.92 10.17
CA VAL A 262 13.05 13.76 9.41
C VAL A 262 11.81 14.10 8.60
N ALA A 263 11.79 13.63 7.35
CA ALA A 263 10.62 13.61 6.48
C ALA A 263 10.35 12.18 6.00
N VAL A 264 9.11 11.89 5.65
CA VAL A 264 8.71 10.56 5.19
C VAL A 264 8.05 10.64 3.82
N THR A 265 8.04 9.54 3.09
CA THR A 265 7.19 9.40 1.91
C THR A 265 5.78 8.93 2.33
N PRO A 266 4.75 9.10 1.48
CA PRO A 266 3.37 8.81 1.85
C PRO A 266 3.12 7.37 2.28
N LYS A 267 3.83 6.40 1.72
CA LYS A 267 3.61 4.95 2.00
C LYS A 267 4.18 4.49 3.34
N VAL A 268 5.00 5.30 4.00
CA VAL A 268 5.61 4.97 5.30
C VAL A 268 5.20 5.92 6.42
N LYS A 269 4.12 6.65 6.21
CA LYS A 269 3.53 7.52 7.24
C LYS A 269 3.35 6.74 8.55
N GLY A 270 3.66 7.41 9.65
CA GLY A 270 3.62 6.80 10.98
C GLY A 270 4.84 5.95 11.34
N ILE A 271 5.83 5.76 10.45
CA ILE A 271 7.10 5.11 10.82
C ILE A 271 7.84 5.91 11.90
N VAL A 272 7.74 7.22 11.86
CA VAL A 272 8.06 8.16 12.94
C VAL A 272 6.76 8.77 13.49
N ASP A 273 6.82 9.39 14.66
CA ASP A 273 5.70 10.18 15.18
C ASP A 273 5.64 11.52 14.43
N GLU A 274 4.64 11.70 13.57
CA GLU A 274 4.47 12.91 12.76
C GLU A 274 4.03 14.15 13.57
N THR A 275 3.79 13.99 14.86
CA THR A 275 3.54 15.11 15.80
C THR A 275 4.82 15.56 16.52
N ALA A 276 5.92 14.83 16.40
CA ALA A 276 7.19 15.16 17.02
C ALA A 276 7.81 16.46 16.46
N GLY A 277 8.55 17.16 17.29
CA GLY A 277 9.15 18.46 16.94
C GLY A 277 10.23 18.39 15.86
N ASN A 278 10.81 17.22 15.59
CA ASN A 278 11.79 16.98 14.54
C ASN A 278 11.18 16.50 13.21
N PHE A 279 9.85 16.29 13.16
CA PHE A 279 9.17 15.90 11.92
C PHE A 279 8.93 17.11 11.01
N VAL A 280 9.54 17.13 9.85
CA VAL A 280 9.46 18.23 8.88
C VAL A 280 8.18 18.16 8.03
N GLY A 281 7.85 17.01 7.49
CA GLY A 281 6.66 16.81 6.66
C GLY A 281 6.70 15.55 5.82
N VAL A 282 5.71 15.42 4.92
CA VAL A 282 5.64 14.35 3.93
C VAL A 282 6.12 14.89 2.59
N ILE A 283 7.12 14.25 2.01
CA ILE A 283 7.69 14.58 0.71
C ILE A 283 7.02 13.78 -0.40
N SER A 284 7.18 14.20 -1.65
CA SER A 284 6.72 13.45 -2.84
C SER A 284 5.27 13.74 -3.24
N GLY A 285 5.02 14.99 -3.65
CA GLY A 285 3.83 15.40 -4.38
C GLY A 285 2.53 15.45 -3.56
N MET A 286 2.62 15.57 -2.23
CA MET A 286 1.43 15.79 -1.39
C MET A 286 1.07 17.29 -1.31
N ALA A 287 0.02 17.66 -0.57
CA ALA A 287 -0.27 19.07 -0.30
C ALA A 287 0.96 19.77 0.27
N ALA A 288 1.12 21.07 0.01
CA ALA A 288 2.29 21.84 0.38
C ALA A 288 3.64 21.32 -0.20
N ASP A 289 3.61 20.65 -1.35
CA ASP A 289 4.80 20.06 -1.96
C ASP A 289 5.89 21.10 -2.26
N GLY A 290 5.53 22.28 -2.74
CA GLY A 290 6.49 23.39 -2.94
C GLY A 290 7.25 23.75 -1.66
N LEU A 291 6.57 23.79 -0.50
CA LEU A 291 7.20 24.02 0.79
C LEU A 291 8.14 22.89 1.19
N MET A 292 7.81 21.64 0.83
CA MET A 292 8.69 20.49 1.07
C MET A 292 9.91 20.52 0.15
N CYS A 293 9.75 20.90 -1.11
CA CYS A 293 10.87 21.14 -2.02
C CYS A 293 11.82 22.23 -1.50
N ASP A 294 11.27 23.32 -0.95
CA ASP A 294 12.07 24.38 -0.30
C ASP A 294 12.85 23.86 0.91
N ALA A 295 12.25 22.97 1.72
CA ALA A 295 12.94 22.34 2.84
C ALA A 295 14.08 21.41 2.38
N LEU A 296 13.89 20.66 1.29
CA LEU A 296 14.92 19.83 0.67
C LEU A 296 16.08 20.70 0.16
N ALA A 297 15.79 21.79 -0.55
CA ALA A 297 16.79 22.74 -1.07
C ALA A 297 17.54 23.49 0.05
N ALA A 298 16.90 23.69 1.21
CA ALA A 298 17.54 24.28 2.37
C ALA A 298 18.52 23.35 3.10
N SER A 299 18.49 22.04 2.79
CA SER A 299 19.35 21.04 3.44
C SER A 299 20.78 21.10 2.87
N ASP A 300 21.77 20.77 3.66
CA ASP A 300 23.16 20.59 3.23
C ASP A 300 23.60 19.10 3.18
N LEU A 301 22.74 18.21 3.69
CA LEU A 301 22.90 16.76 3.59
C LEU A 301 21.51 16.11 3.52
N LEU A 302 21.27 15.31 2.50
CA LEU A 302 20.09 14.45 2.37
C LEU A 302 20.49 12.98 2.56
N VAL A 303 19.82 12.29 3.49
CA VAL A 303 20.00 10.87 3.77
C VAL A 303 18.73 10.13 3.39
N GLY A 304 18.78 9.29 2.36
CA GLY A 304 17.64 8.49 1.90
C GLY A 304 17.68 7.08 2.48
N LEU A 305 16.87 6.82 3.51
CA LEU A 305 16.77 5.50 4.15
C LEU A 305 15.58 4.74 3.57
N GLY A 306 15.85 3.73 2.75
CA GLY A 306 14.81 2.97 2.04
C GLY A 306 13.97 3.80 1.07
N LEU A 307 14.48 4.94 0.61
CA LEU A 307 13.77 5.81 -0.32
C LEU A 307 13.72 5.17 -1.71
N ASP A 308 12.50 4.91 -2.22
CA ASP A 308 12.32 4.29 -3.54
C ASP A 308 11.98 5.36 -4.59
N PRO A 309 12.67 5.37 -5.75
CA PRO A 309 12.36 6.27 -6.85
C PRO A 309 10.91 6.23 -7.33
N VAL A 310 10.16 5.14 -7.12
CA VAL A 310 8.74 5.04 -7.46
C VAL A 310 7.88 6.06 -6.71
N GLU A 311 8.32 6.50 -5.54
CA GLU A 311 7.65 7.50 -4.72
C GLU A 311 8.08 8.94 -5.03
N ILE A 312 9.13 9.12 -5.84
CA ILE A 312 9.64 10.45 -6.20
C ILE A 312 8.86 10.96 -7.39
N ASP A 313 7.92 11.88 -7.14
CA ASP A 313 7.14 12.50 -8.20
C ASP A 313 7.99 13.51 -9.00
N LYS A 314 7.48 13.87 -10.18
CA LYS A 314 8.17 14.68 -11.24
C LYS A 314 8.63 16.08 -10.77
N THR A 315 8.05 16.63 -9.73
CA THR A 315 8.40 17.96 -9.20
C THR A 315 9.53 17.94 -8.20
N TRP A 316 9.98 16.75 -7.81
CA TRP A 316 10.98 16.62 -6.78
C TRP A 316 12.39 16.51 -7.38
N HIS A 317 13.07 17.63 -7.46
CA HIS A 317 14.46 17.73 -7.90
C HIS A 317 15.30 18.21 -6.72
N ALA A 318 15.93 17.28 -6.01
CA ALA A 318 16.98 17.65 -5.07
C ALA A 318 18.25 17.96 -5.85
N GLU A 319 18.74 19.18 -5.78
CA GLU A 319 20.04 19.57 -6.37
C GLU A 319 21.21 18.91 -5.61
N LEU A 320 20.99 18.60 -4.34
CA LEU A 320 21.98 17.92 -3.51
C LEU A 320 21.97 16.41 -3.75
N PRO A 321 23.13 15.76 -3.84
CA PRO A 321 23.19 14.32 -3.91
C PRO A 321 22.63 13.71 -2.62
N ILE A 322 21.80 12.68 -2.77
CA ILE A 322 21.26 11.92 -1.65
C ILE A 322 22.24 10.81 -1.30
N HIS A 323 22.53 10.66 -0.02
CA HIS A 323 23.21 9.48 0.51
C HIS A 323 22.20 8.33 0.66
N TRP A 324 22.18 7.44 -0.32
CA TRP A 324 21.19 6.37 -0.43
C TRP A 324 21.58 5.15 0.37
N LEU A 325 20.71 4.71 1.28
CA LEU A 325 20.85 3.51 2.11
C LEU A 325 19.65 2.59 1.84
N LEU A 326 19.85 1.51 1.10
CA LEU A 326 18.81 0.63 0.58
C LEU A 326 19.07 -0.82 0.99
N GLU A 327 18.01 -1.64 1.15
CA GLU A 327 18.15 -3.11 1.35
C GLU A 327 18.21 -3.86 0.02
N SER A 328 17.59 -3.32 -1.02
CA SER A 328 17.51 -3.96 -2.33
C SER A 328 17.32 -2.92 -3.45
N ALA A 329 17.52 -3.34 -4.68
CA ALA A 329 17.04 -2.60 -5.85
C ALA A 329 15.51 -2.44 -5.79
N ASN A 330 14.98 -1.43 -6.49
CA ASN A 330 13.54 -1.23 -6.63
C ASN A 330 12.88 -2.37 -7.43
N VAL A 331 11.56 -2.34 -7.55
CA VAL A 331 10.79 -3.36 -8.28
C VAL A 331 11.21 -3.52 -9.74
N GLY A 332 11.79 -2.49 -10.36
CA GLY A 332 12.36 -2.53 -11.71
C GLY A 332 13.83 -3.01 -11.77
N GLY A 333 14.40 -3.47 -10.67
CA GLY A 333 15.80 -3.93 -10.59
C GLY A 333 16.84 -2.81 -10.68
N ARG A 334 16.44 -1.54 -10.48
CA ARG A 334 17.31 -0.37 -10.61
C ARG A 334 17.75 0.14 -9.24
N LEU A 335 18.98 0.62 -9.18
CA LEU A 335 19.55 1.30 -8.02
C LEU A 335 19.93 2.74 -8.42
N PRO A 336 19.70 3.73 -7.55
CA PRO A 336 20.25 5.06 -7.72
C PRO A 336 21.79 5.01 -7.75
N SER A 337 22.41 5.93 -8.48
CA SER A 337 23.87 6.02 -8.51
C SER A 337 24.43 6.33 -7.12
N GLY A 338 25.46 5.59 -6.71
CA GLY A 338 26.07 5.74 -5.39
C GLY A 338 25.27 5.15 -4.23
N ALA A 339 24.23 4.37 -4.49
CA ALA A 339 23.47 3.72 -3.41
C ALA A 339 24.30 2.63 -2.71
N ALA A 340 24.31 2.67 -1.37
CA ALA A 340 24.82 1.60 -0.55
C ALA A 340 23.70 0.57 -0.27
N LEU A 341 23.98 -0.71 -0.52
CA LEU A 341 23.10 -1.80 -0.10
C LEU A 341 23.46 -2.24 1.31
N VAL A 342 22.54 -2.14 2.25
CA VAL A 342 22.79 -2.42 3.67
C VAL A 342 21.55 -2.99 4.35
N ASP A 343 21.75 -3.92 5.30
CA ASP A 343 20.70 -4.39 6.19
C ASP A 343 20.27 -3.24 7.12
N HIS A 344 19.06 -2.73 6.95
CA HIS A 344 18.55 -1.58 7.70
C HIS A 344 18.47 -1.84 9.21
N ALA A 345 18.10 -3.05 9.64
CA ALA A 345 17.99 -3.35 11.06
C ALA A 345 19.37 -3.29 11.73
N ARG A 346 20.38 -3.88 11.12
CA ARG A 346 21.77 -3.86 11.62
C ARG A 346 22.39 -2.47 11.53
N LEU A 347 22.11 -1.73 10.47
CA LEU A 347 22.55 -0.34 10.33
C LEU A 347 21.98 0.52 11.46
N LEU A 348 20.67 0.44 11.69
CA LEU A 348 19.99 1.22 12.72
C LEU A 348 20.46 0.82 14.15
N ASP A 349 20.68 -0.47 14.40
CA ASP A 349 21.26 -0.93 15.68
C ASP A 349 22.70 -0.37 15.88
N ALA A 350 23.50 -0.29 14.81
CA ALA A 350 24.83 0.31 14.86
C ALA A 350 24.76 1.83 15.08
N LEU A 351 23.87 2.56 14.38
CA LEU A 351 23.67 3.99 14.55
C LEU A 351 23.22 4.37 15.96
N VAL A 352 22.32 3.59 16.56
CA VAL A 352 21.86 3.81 17.95
C VAL A 352 22.99 3.58 18.96
N ALA A 353 23.97 2.74 18.62
CA ALA A 353 25.14 2.51 19.48
C ALA A 353 26.21 3.61 19.37
N GLU A 354 26.17 4.43 18.30
CA GLU A 354 27.08 5.55 18.12
C GLU A 354 26.67 6.74 19.01
N GLN A 355 27.62 7.62 19.29
CA GLN A 355 27.33 8.87 19.98
C GLN A 355 26.78 9.90 18.98
N ALA A 356 25.65 10.55 19.32
CA ALA A 356 25.10 11.61 18.49
C ALA A 356 26.15 12.72 18.27
N PRO A 357 26.43 13.10 17.01
CA PRO A 357 27.55 14.01 16.71
C PRO A 357 27.27 15.45 17.17
N ALA A 358 26.04 15.91 17.11
CA ALA A 358 25.61 17.23 17.57
C ALA A 358 24.09 17.28 17.66
N ARG A 359 23.53 18.24 18.40
CA ARG A 359 22.10 18.57 18.32
C ARG A 359 21.93 19.72 17.33
N TRP A 360 21.11 19.50 16.31
CA TRP A 360 20.77 20.55 15.36
C TRP A 360 19.72 21.48 15.96
N PRO A 361 19.95 22.80 16.01
CA PRO A 361 18.94 23.75 16.47
C PRO A 361 17.83 23.80 15.42
N ALA A 362 16.71 23.15 15.65
CA ALA A 362 15.47 23.15 14.86
C ALA A 362 15.55 23.83 13.46
N PRO A 363 16.43 23.36 12.55
CA PRO A 363 16.75 24.10 11.30
C PRO A 363 15.57 24.21 10.35
N PHE A 364 14.53 23.41 10.58
CA PHE A 364 13.32 23.35 9.76
C PHE A 364 12.07 23.90 10.46
N GLN A 365 12.22 24.58 11.61
CA GLN A 365 11.08 25.09 12.38
C GLN A 365 10.18 26.01 11.54
N ALA A 366 10.76 26.88 10.74
CA ALA A 366 9.99 27.80 9.88
C ALA A 366 9.13 27.05 8.84
N PHE A 367 9.62 25.95 8.28
CA PHE A 367 8.86 25.13 7.35
C PHE A 367 7.73 24.38 8.06
N GLN A 368 7.98 23.87 9.26
CA GLN A 368 6.97 23.20 10.07
C GLN A 368 5.86 24.17 10.48
N ASP A 369 6.21 25.39 10.88
CA ASP A 369 5.24 26.42 11.26
C ASP A 369 4.40 26.86 10.06
N LYS A 370 5.04 27.08 8.91
CA LYS A 370 4.34 27.40 7.67
C LYS A 370 3.40 26.27 7.24
N ARG A 371 3.84 24.99 7.33
CA ARG A 371 2.99 23.84 7.04
C ARG A 371 1.76 23.79 7.95
N ARG A 372 1.92 24.03 9.26
CA ARG A 372 0.80 24.10 10.21
C ARG A 372 -0.13 25.27 9.92
N SER A 373 0.41 26.42 9.55
CA SER A 373 -0.40 27.62 9.24
C SER A 373 -1.30 27.41 8.03
N LEU A 374 -0.89 26.61 7.03
CA LEU A 374 -1.71 26.31 5.85
C LEU A 374 -3.04 25.65 6.20
N LEU A 375 -3.09 24.81 7.25
CA LEU A 375 -4.35 24.21 7.71
C LEU A 375 -5.25 25.21 8.43
N ASN A 376 -4.68 26.23 9.08
CA ASN A 376 -5.38 27.20 9.93
C ASN A 376 -5.80 28.46 9.17
N ASP A 377 -5.23 28.71 7.99
CA ASP A 377 -5.50 29.89 7.18
C ASP A 377 -6.80 29.72 6.39
N ARG A 378 -7.91 29.94 7.11
CA ARG A 378 -9.27 29.69 6.61
C ARG A 378 -9.67 30.67 5.52
N THR A 379 -10.14 30.16 4.41
CA THR A 379 -11.07 30.81 3.50
C THR A 379 -12.32 29.96 3.40
N GLN A 380 -13.34 30.36 4.11
CA GLN A 380 -14.58 29.59 4.11
C GLN A 380 -15.48 30.01 2.95
N SER A 381 -15.74 29.11 2.02
CA SER A 381 -16.81 29.23 1.04
C SER A 381 -18.16 28.92 1.72
N ALA A 382 -19.20 29.68 1.43
CA ALA A 382 -20.52 29.42 1.99
C ALA A 382 -21.05 28.03 1.63
N GLY A 383 -21.52 27.29 2.62
CA GLY A 383 -22.12 25.96 2.41
C GLY A 383 -21.13 24.82 2.27
N THR A 384 -19.85 25.03 2.55
CA THR A 384 -18.79 24.00 2.52
C THR A 384 -17.97 24.01 3.82
N MET A 385 -17.24 22.92 4.07
CA MET A 385 -16.30 22.81 5.18
C MET A 385 -14.88 23.06 4.71
N TRP A 386 -14.11 23.79 5.50
CA TRP A 386 -12.68 24.00 5.22
C TRP A 386 -11.92 22.68 5.36
N PRO A 387 -11.04 22.33 4.40
CA PRO A 387 -10.29 21.06 4.44
C PRO A 387 -9.49 20.85 5.74
N GLY A 388 -8.91 21.91 6.31
CA GLY A 388 -8.21 21.86 7.60
C GLY A 388 -9.11 21.49 8.78
N ASP A 389 -10.34 21.99 8.79
CA ASP A 389 -11.32 21.66 9.84
C ASP A 389 -11.72 20.19 9.79
N ILE A 390 -11.77 19.59 8.58
CA ILE A 390 -12.00 18.13 8.39
C ILE A 390 -10.88 17.33 9.05
N ILE A 391 -9.62 17.69 8.79
CA ILE A 391 -8.45 17.00 9.39
C ILE A 391 -8.50 17.12 10.92
N HIS A 392 -8.77 18.31 11.48
CA HIS A 392 -8.84 18.53 12.91
C HIS A 392 -10.00 17.77 13.56
N ALA A 393 -11.20 17.86 13.00
CA ALA A 393 -12.38 17.16 13.49
C ALA A 393 -12.16 15.64 13.53
N LEU A 394 -11.68 15.07 12.43
CA LEU A 394 -11.47 13.62 12.33
C LEU A 394 -10.33 13.13 13.21
N SER A 395 -9.18 13.81 13.21
CA SER A 395 -8.02 13.38 14.01
C SER A 395 -8.25 13.49 15.52
N SER A 396 -9.16 14.37 15.96
CA SER A 396 -9.59 14.47 17.36
C SER A 396 -10.66 13.45 17.75
N ALA A 397 -11.43 12.96 16.78
CA ALA A 397 -12.57 12.06 17.00
C ALA A 397 -12.17 10.58 17.08
N VAL A 398 -11.00 10.20 16.57
CA VAL A 398 -10.58 8.79 16.47
C VAL A 398 -9.32 8.49 17.28
N PRO A 399 -9.15 7.26 17.78
CA PRO A 399 -7.92 6.81 18.44
C PRO A 399 -6.69 6.91 17.53
N THR A 400 -5.50 7.04 18.12
CA THR A 400 -4.23 7.23 17.39
C THR A 400 -3.80 6.01 16.56
N GLU A 401 -4.29 4.84 16.90
CA GLU A 401 -4.08 3.57 16.18
C GLU A 401 -5.05 3.38 15.00
N THR A 402 -6.00 4.28 14.80
CA THR A 402 -6.97 4.21 13.70
C THR A 402 -6.26 4.09 12.36
N ILE A 403 -6.64 3.08 11.59
CA ILE A 403 -6.17 2.91 10.22
C ILE A 403 -6.96 3.84 9.31
N VAL A 404 -6.26 4.74 8.63
CA VAL A 404 -6.84 5.63 7.63
C VAL A 404 -6.51 5.11 6.24
N THR A 405 -7.53 4.97 5.42
CA THR A 405 -7.38 4.69 4.00
C THR A 405 -7.84 5.89 3.19
N THR A 406 -7.15 6.22 2.11
CA THR A 406 -7.57 7.33 1.26
C THR A 406 -7.57 6.93 -0.22
N ASP A 407 -8.48 7.53 -0.96
CA ASP A 407 -8.58 7.37 -2.41
C ASP A 407 -7.74 8.43 -3.13
N VAL A 408 -7.69 8.38 -4.46
CA VAL A 408 -6.93 9.30 -5.31
C VAL A 408 -7.76 10.55 -5.65
N GLY A 409 -7.19 11.72 -5.41
CA GLY A 409 -7.81 13.02 -5.62
C GLY A 409 -7.21 14.08 -4.69
N SER A 410 -7.78 15.28 -4.65
CA SER A 410 -7.30 16.38 -3.80
C SER A 410 -7.26 16.00 -2.31
N HIS A 411 -8.22 15.19 -1.86
CA HIS A 411 -8.26 14.63 -0.51
C HIS A 411 -7.05 13.73 -0.19
N LYS A 412 -6.53 12.94 -1.17
CA LYS A 412 -5.30 12.16 -1.00
C LYS A 412 -4.14 13.06 -0.57
N TYR A 413 -3.96 14.16 -1.26
CA TYR A 413 -2.86 15.09 -0.99
C TYR A 413 -3.03 15.78 0.36
N LEU A 414 -4.27 16.16 0.71
CA LEU A 414 -4.61 16.73 2.01
C LEU A 414 -4.27 15.76 3.15
N PHE A 415 -4.85 14.58 3.14
CA PHE A 415 -4.62 13.56 4.18
C PHE A 415 -3.17 13.07 4.17
N GLY A 416 -2.57 12.92 2.99
CA GLY A 416 -1.17 12.52 2.84
C GLY A 416 -0.22 13.46 3.57
N GLN A 417 -0.41 14.79 3.47
CA GLN A 417 0.45 15.75 4.14
C GLN A 417 0.08 16.00 5.60
N PHE A 418 -1.23 16.09 5.90
CA PHE A 418 -1.68 16.70 7.16
C PHE A 418 -2.29 15.73 8.16
N TRP A 419 -2.67 14.49 7.75
CA TRP A 419 -3.11 13.50 8.72
C TRP A 419 -1.98 13.12 9.67
N PRO A 420 -2.14 13.25 11.01
CA PRO A 420 -1.04 13.03 11.96
C PRO A 420 -0.89 11.52 12.28
N SER A 421 -0.18 10.80 11.45
CA SER A 421 0.10 9.37 11.71
C SER A 421 1.14 9.22 12.82
N ARG A 422 0.80 8.42 13.84
CA ARG A 422 1.67 8.19 15.01
C ARG A 422 2.20 6.77 15.10
N GLN A 423 1.67 5.85 14.28
CA GLN A 423 2.07 4.45 14.27
C GLN A 423 2.25 3.96 12.82
N PRO A 424 3.20 3.06 12.57
CA PRO A 424 3.38 2.46 11.25
C PRO A 424 2.13 1.67 10.85
N GLU A 425 1.91 1.56 9.54
CA GLU A 425 0.79 0.81 8.96
C GLU A 425 -0.61 1.35 9.30
N THR A 426 -0.70 2.59 9.77
CA THR A 426 -1.98 3.26 10.05
C THR A 426 -2.44 4.21 8.95
N PHE A 427 -1.70 4.33 7.84
CA PHE A 427 -2.08 5.16 6.70
C PHE A 427 -1.88 4.42 5.38
N TRP A 428 -2.94 4.32 4.58
CA TRP A 428 -2.97 3.51 3.35
C TRP A 428 -3.49 4.32 2.17
N MET A 429 -2.75 4.30 1.07
CA MET A 429 -3.12 4.94 -0.19
C MET A 429 -2.49 4.21 -1.38
N SER A 430 -3.08 4.32 -2.55
CA SER A 430 -2.40 4.02 -3.80
C SER A 430 -1.49 5.19 -4.16
N ASN A 431 -0.19 4.98 -4.17
CA ASN A 431 0.79 6.03 -4.49
C ASN A 431 1.54 5.76 -5.79
N GLY A 432 2.13 4.60 -5.95
CA GLY A 432 2.89 4.26 -7.16
C GLY A 432 2.04 4.21 -8.42
N LEU A 433 0.84 3.62 -8.36
CA LEU A 433 -0.10 3.58 -9.48
C LEU A 433 -1.08 4.75 -9.48
N SER A 434 -1.49 5.20 -8.29
CA SER A 434 -2.53 6.23 -8.09
C SER A 434 -3.87 5.87 -8.75
N GLY A 435 -4.31 4.63 -8.60
CA GLY A 435 -5.63 4.16 -9.05
C GLY A 435 -6.76 4.65 -8.14
N MET A 436 -7.85 5.19 -8.71
CA MET A 436 -9.07 5.54 -7.97
C MET A 436 -9.80 4.26 -7.49
N ALA A 437 -10.77 4.42 -6.59
CA ALA A 437 -11.50 3.33 -5.93
C ALA A 437 -10.63 2.47 -4.97
N TYR A 438 -9.50 2.98 -4.52
CA TYR A 438 -8.64 2.29 -3.56
C TYR A 438 -9.19 2.37 -2.12
N GLY A 439 -9.68 3.55 -1.70
CA GLY A 439 -9.94 3.87 -0.30
C GLY A 439 -10.93 2.93 0.40
N LEU A 440 -12.11 2.69 -0.17
CA LEU A 440 -13.12 1.77 0.39
C LEU A 440 -12.64 0.32 0.36
N SER A 441 -12.05 -0.11 -0.76
CA SER A 441 -11.55 -1.48 -0.91
C SER A 441 -10.47 -1.78 0.11
N ALA A 442 -9.53 -0.85 0.30
CA ALA A 442 -8.48 -0.92 1.32
C ALA A 442 -9.07 -0.96 2.75
N ALA A 443 -10.15 -0.19 3.01
CA ALA A 443 -10.82 -0.20 4.31
C ALA A 443 -11.43 -1.55 4.66
N VAL A 444 -12.06 -2.23 3.69
CA VAL A 444 -12.57 -3.62 3.88
C VAL A 444 -11.42 -4.55 4.26
N GLY A 445 -10.32 -4.54 3.49
CA GLY A 445 -9.14 -5.37 3.78
C GLY A 445 -8.52 -5.05 5.13
N ALA A 446 -8.34 -3.77 5.46
CA ALA A 446 -7.77 -3.32 6.73
C ALA A 446 -8.63 -3.73 7.93
N LYS A 447 -9.97 -3.56 7.84
CA LYS A 447 -10.88 -3.92 8.93
C LYS A 447 -10.94 -5.42 9.18
N LEU A 448 -10.89 -6.23 8.12
CA LEU A 448 -10.80 -7.69 8.25
C LEU A 448 -9.46 -8.15 8.82
N ALA A 449 -8.36 -7.46 8.48
CA ALA A 449 -7.03 -7.77 9.01
C ALA A 449 -6.87 -7.40 10.48
N ARG A 450 -7.49 -6.30 10.91
CA ARG A 450 -7.39 -5.73 12.26
C ARG A 450 -8.80 -5.41 12.81
N PRO A 451 -9.60 -6.44 13.18
CA PRO A 451 -11.02 -6.28 13.53
C PRO A 451 -11.25 -5.38 14.76
N ASP A 452 -10.30 -5.28 15.66
CA ASP A 452 -10.39 -4.46 16.86
C ASP A 452 -9.96 -2.99 16.65
N VAL A 453 -9.23 -2.71 15.58
CA VAL A 453 -8.74 -1.37 15.27
C VAL A 453 -9.81 -0.62 14.46
N PRO A 454 -10.13 0.65 14.81
CA PRO A 454 -10.99 1.48 13.99
C PRO A 454 -10.38 1.72 12.60
N VAL A 455 -11.25 1.78 11.59
CA VAL A 455 -10.85 2.13 10.21
C VAL A 455 -11.66 3.32 9.73
N LEU A 456 -10.99 4.30 9.12
CA LEU A 456 -11.56 5.51 8.54
C LEU A 456 -11.15 5.59 7.06
N ALA A 457 -12.12 5.53 6.16
CA ALA A 457 -11.91 5.77 4.73
C ALA A 457 -12.19 7.25 4.41
N ALA A 458 -11.18 8.00 3.95
CA ALA A 458 -11.31 9.36 3.47
C ALA A 458 -11.25 9.37 1.95
N VAL A 459 -12.39 9.60 1.30
CA VAL A 459 -12.54 9.44 -0.16
C VAL A 459 -13.21 10.67 -0.79
N GLY A 460 -12.99 10.89 -2.07
CA GLY A 460 -13.76 11.87 -2.84
C GLY A 460 -15.04 11.23 -3.40
N ASP A 461 -16.04 12.06 -3.73
CA ASP A 461 -17.31 11.60 -4.30
C ASP A 461 -17.15 10.87 -5.63
N GLY A 462 -16.16 11.25 -6.45
CA GLY A 462 -15.83 10.54 -7.69
C GLY A 462 -15.37 9.09 -7.44
N GLY A 463 -14.41 8.89 -6.52
CA GLY A 463 -13.92 7.55 -6.15
C GLY A 463 -14.97 6.74 -5.39
N PHE A 464 -15.69 7.37 -4.47
CA PHE A 464 -16.82 6.76 -3.75
C PHE A 464 -17.84 6.15 -4.71
N SER A 465 -18.18 6.88 -5.77
CA SER A 465 -19.16 6.43 -6.77
C SER A 465 -18.71 5.20 -7.56
N MET A 466 -17.42 4.94 -7.63
CA MET A 466 -16.87 3.79 -8.38
C MET A 466 -17.02 2.48 -7.61
N ASN A 467 -17.06 2.52 -6.26
CA ASN A 467 -17.06 1.29 -5.45
C ASN A 467 -17.89 1.37 -4.16
N ALA A 468 -18.87 2.28 -4.08
CA ALA A 468 -19.78 2.40 -2.92
C ALA A 468 -20.50 1.09 -2.57
N GLN A 469 -20.71 0.20 -3.56
CA GLN A 469 -21.30 -1.13 -3.36
C GLN A 469 -20.48 -2.02 -2.40
N GLU A 470 -19.19 -1.72 -2.15
CA GLU A 470 -18.39 -2.45 -1.17
C GLU A 470 -18.79 -2.13 0.28
N LEU A 471 -19.61 -1.12 0.51
CA LEU A 471 -20.24 -0.89 1.81
C LEU A 471 -21.15 -2.08 2.18
N GLU A 472 -21.90 -2.64 1.21
CA GLU A 472 -22.67 -3.87 1.43
C GLU A 472 -21.76 -5.05 1.76
N THR A 473 -20.64 -5.16 1.05
CA THR A 473 -19.63 -6.18 1.36
C THR A 473 -19.17 -6.06 2.82
N ALA A 474 -18.82 -4.85 3.26
CA ALA A 474 -18.38 -4.60 4.62
C ALA A 474 -19.42 -5.01 5.67
N GLU A 475 -20.68 -4.64 5.48
CA GLU A 475 -21.77 -5.02 6.37
C GLU A 475 -21.97 -6.54 6.42
N ARG A 476 -22.02 -7.19 5.26
CA ARG A 476 -22.22 -8.63 5.14
C ARG A 476 -21.13 -9.46 5.79
N VAL A 477 -19.86 -9.00 5.74
CA VAL A 477 -18.71 -9.73 6.34
C VAL A 477 -18.39 -9.25 7.76
N GLY A 478 -19.19 -8.36 8.34
CA GLY A 478 -18.96 -7.85 9.70
C GLY A 478 -17.69 -7.02 9.84
N ALA A 479 -17.37 -6.21 8.83
CA ALA A 479 -16.20 -5.34 8.81
C ALA A 479 -16.60 -3.84 8.85
N PRO A 480 -17.24 -3.34 9.93
CA PRO A 480 -17.72 -1.97 10.01
C PRO A 480 -16.58 -0.96 10.04
N PHE A 481 -16.70 0.11 9.24
CA PHE A 481 -15.79 1.25 9.24
C PHE A 481 -16.51 2.56 8.93
N VAL A 482 -15.86 3.68 9.23
CA VAL A 482 -16.38 5.01 8.93
C VAL A 482 -15.84 5.46 7.57
N THR A 483 -16.71 6.01 6.72
CA THR A 483 -16.35 6.64 5.45
C THR A 483 -16.68 8.12 5.51
N VAL A 484 -15.70 8.97 5.21
CA VAL A 484 -15.90 10.40 5.01
C VAL A 484 -15.70 10.71 3.54
N VAL A 485 -16.77 11.20 2.90
CA VAL A 485 -16.78 11.53 1.47
C VAL A 485 -16.68 13.05 1.31
N LEU A 486 -15.56 13.52 0.74
CA LEU A 486 -15.36 14.91 0.42
C LEU A 486 -16.07 15.19 -0.93
N GLU A 487 -17.14 16.00 -0.87
CA GLU A 487 -18.06 16.24 -1.98
C GLU A 487 -17.78 17.58 -2.65
N ASP A 488 -17.11 17.59 -3.78
CA ASP A 488 -16.93 18.80 -4.60
C ASP A 488 -17.59 18.72 -6.00
N GLY A 489 -18.17 17.59 -6.36
CA GLY A 489 -18.88 17.37 -7.63
C GLY A 489 -17.96 17.42 -8.86
N SER A 490 -16.67 17.17 -8.68
CA SER A 490 -15.71 17.28 -9.79
C SER A 490 -14.43 16.46 -9.57
N TYR A 491 -13.70 16.24 -10.66
CA TYR A 491 -12.32 15.78 -10.58
C TYR A 491 -11.38 16.97 -10.36
N SER A 492 -11.43 17.52 -9.16
CA SER A 492 -10.79 18.78 -8.76
C SER A 492 -9.30 18.86 -9.05
N LEU A 493 -8.56 17.77 -8.78
CA LEU A 493 -7.13 17.71 -9.07
C LEU A 493 -6.83 17.88 -10.57
N ILE A 494 -7.70 17.36 -11.43
CA ILE A 494 -7.56 17.51 -12.89
C ILE A 494 -7.94 18.92 -13.33
N LYS A 495 -8.95 19.54 -12.70
CA LYS A 495 -9.27 20.98 -12.93
C LYS A 495 -8.08 21.87 -12.60
N LEU A 496 -7.46 21.66 -11.43
CA LEU A 496 -6.24 22.38 -11.03
C LEU A 496 -5.09 22.17 -12.03
N ALA A 497 -4.93 20.94 -12.55
CA ALA A 497 -3.93 20.65 -13.57
C ALA A 497 -4.23 21.32 -14.92
N GLN A 498 -5.50 21.43 -15.34
CA GLN A 498 -5.89 22.20 -16.52
C GLN A 498 -5.52 23.68 -16.36
N GLU A 499 -5.85 24.27 -15.22
CA GLU A 499 -5.54 25.66 -14.91
C GLU A 499 -4.03 25.92 -14.88
N GLY A 500 -3.26 25.08 -14.19
CA GLY A 500 -1.80 25.20 -14.13
C GLY A 500 -1.13 25.13 -15.51
N ARG A 501 -1.75 24.43 -16.45
CA ARG A 501 -1.32 24.34 -17.86
C ARG A 501 -1.94 25.43 -18.75
N LYS A 502 -2.74 26.36 -18.18
CA LYS A 502 -3.48 27.40 -18.90
C LYS A 502 -4.44 26.83 -19.95
N LEU A 503 -5.01 25.64 -19.68
CA LEU A 503 -6.04 25.02 -20.50
C LEU A 503 -7.42 25.47 -20.02
N GLU A 504 -8.40 25.45 -20.94
CA GLU A 504 -9.80 25.66 -20.58
C GLU A 504 -10.29 24.54 -19.67
N ARG A 505 -11.10 24.88 -18.67
CA ARG A 505 -11.79 23.89 -17.83
C ARG A 505 -12.82 23.15 -18.69
N TYR A 506 -12.61 21.86 -18.91
CA TYR A 506 -13.46 21.11 -19.82
C TYR A 506 -13.83 19.75 -19.22
N ARG A 507 -15.13 19.56 -18.99
CA ARG A 507 -15.77 18.28 -18.62
C ARG A 507 -15.19 17.55 -17.40
N MET A 508 -14.76 18.32 -16.39
CA MET A 508 -14.27 17.74 -15.12
C MET A 508 -15.32 17.79 -14.01
N ASP A 509 -16.44 18.45 -14.26
CA ASP A 509 -17.58 18.48 -13.35
C ASP A 509 -18.56 17.36 -13.69
N PHE A 510 -19.13 16.74 -12.68
CA PHE A 510 -20.20 15.75 -12.80
C PHE A 510 -21.38 16.13 -11.91
N GLY A 511 -22.54 15.49 -12.14
CA GLY A 511 -23.74 15.75 -11.36
C GLY A 511 -23.56 15.34 -9.89
N ARG A 512 -24.19 16.08 -9.00
CA ARG A 512 -24.17 15.76 -7.58
C ARG A 512 -24.75 14.36 -7.32
N ILE A 513 -23.99 13.55 -6.61
CA ILE A 513 -24.39 12.24 -6.12
C ILE A 513 -24.83 12.38 -4.67
N ASP A 514 -25.95 11.79 -4.32
CA ASP A 514 -26.42 11.71 -2.94
C ASP A 514 -25.72 10.55 -2.21
N THR A 515 -24.60 10.84 -1.59
CA THR A 515 -23.76 9.86 -0.89
C THR A 515 -24.47 9.21 0.29
N VAL A 516 -25.40 9.95 0.94
CA VAL A 516 -26.22 9.44 2.04
C VAL A 516 -27.16 8.35 1.53
N LYS A 517 -27.91 8.63 0.45
CA LYS A 517 -28.81 7.62 -0.13
C LYS A 517 -28.08 6.40 -0.68
N MET A 518 -26.87 6.59 -1.23
CA MET A 518 -26.05 5.46 -1.68
C MET A 518 -25.63 4.58 -0.49
N ALA A 519 -25.25 5.20 0.64
CA ALA A 519 -24.93 4.46 1.85
C ALA A 519 -26.15 3.68 2.38
N GLU A 520 -27.30 4.35 2.48
CA GLU A 520 -28.55 3.75 2.93
C GLU A 520 -28.99 2.57 2.03
N ALA A 521 -28.82 2.69 0.72
CA ALA A 521 -29.07 1.60 -0.23
C ALA A 521 -28.16 0.38 -0.02
N CYS A 522 -27.00 0.56 0.61
CA CYS A 522 -26.09 -0.51 1.02
C CYS A 522 -26.30 -0.97 2.49
N GLY A 523 -27.31 -0.45 3.17
CA GLY A 523 -27.60 -0.80 4.57
C GLY A 523 -26.78 -0.04 5.61
N VAL A 524 -26.05 1.01 5.19
CA VAL A 524 -25.18 1.82 6.05
C VAL A 524 -25.84 3.16 6.36
N GLN A 525 -25.76 3.60 7.61
CA GLN A 525 -26.26 4.92 8.01
C GLN A 525 -25.48 6.03 7.29
N GLY A 526 -26.21 7.02 6.74
CA GLY A 526 -25.64 8.21 6.12
C GLY A 526 -25.90 9.48 6.95
N LEU A 527 -24.98 10.42 6.88
CA LEU A 527 -25.08 11.77 7.40
C LEU A 527 -24.46 12.74 6.40
N ARG A 528 -24.95 13.95 6.31
CA ARG A 528 -24.32 15.03 5.54
C ARG A 528 -24.20 16.28 6.41
N THR A 529 -22.97 16.80 6.53
CA THR A 529 -22.72 17.95 7.40
C THR A 529 -21.64 18.89 6.86
N ILE A 530 -21.72 20.16 7.25
CA ILE A 530 -20.67 21.17 7.09
C ILE A 530 -20.17 21.70 8.45
N ASN A 531 -20.62 21.09 9.56
CA ASN A 531 -20.24 21.46 10.91
C ASN A 531 -19.15 20.50 11.42
N PRO A 532 -17.93 21.00 11.75
CA PRO A 532 -16.83 20.17 12.26
C PRO A 532 -17.15 19.42 13.55
N ASP A 533 -17.91 20.03 14.47
CA ASP A 533 -18.26 19.40 15.76
C ASP A 533 -19.27 18.26 15.57
N GLU A 534 -20.21 18.43 14.63
CA GLU A 534 -21.14 17.38 14.25
C GLU A 534 -20.40 16.21 13.56
N LEU A 535 -19.46 16.52 12.66
CA LEU A 535 -18.60 15.52 12.03
C LEU A 535 -17.83 14.72 13.09
N ALA A 536 -17.13 15.40 13.99
CA ALA A 536 -16.34 14.76 15.04
C ALA A 536 -17.21 13.89 15.96
N SER A 537 -18.37 14.40 16.38
CA SER A 537 -19.30 13.69 17.28
C SER A 537 -19.88 12.44 16.61
N ALA A 538 -20.30 12.52 15.34
CA ALA A 538 -20.85 11.39 14.59
C ALA A 538 -19.80 10.29 14.37
N VAL A 539 -18.60 10.68 13.96
CA VAL A 539 -17.48 9.73 13.73
C VAL A 539 -17.09 9.04 15.02
N LYS A 540 -16.92 9.79 16.12
CA LYS A 540 -16.61 9.24 17.44
C LYS A 540 -17.66 8.23 17.89
N ALA A 541 -18.94 8.57 17.78
CA ALA A 541 -20.03 7.69 18.15
C ALA A 541 -20.08 6.39 17.30
N ALA A 542 -19.80 6.49 16.00
CA ALA A 542 -19.74 5.33 15.11
C ALA A 542 -18.57 4.39 15.48
N VAL A 543 -17.39 4.95 15.73
CA VAL A 543 -16.20 4.21 16.17
C VAL A 543 -16.45 3.50 17.51
N GLU A 544 -16.96 4.20 18.51
CA GLU A 544 -17.26 3.62 19.84
C GLU A 544 -18.29 2.51 19.77
N ARG A 545 -19.30 2.65 18.90
CA ARG A 545 -20.36 1.64 18.71
C ARG A 545 -19.97 0.52 17.74
N ARG A 546 -18.80 0.60 17.13
CA ARG A 546 -18.32 -0.34 16.08
C ARG A 546 -19.36 -0.51 14.97
N ARG A 547 -19.86 0.60 14.41
CA ARG A 547 -20.83 0.63 13.32
C ARG A 547 -20.30 1.36 12.11
N SER A 548 -20.72 0.92 10.94
CA SER A 548 -20.47 1.68 9.72
C SER A 548 -21.25 2.99 9.69
N LEU A 549 -20.62 4.02 9.16
CA LEU A 549 -21.21 5.33 8.94
C LEU A 549 -20.61 5.94 7.67
N VAL A 550 -21.41 6.55 6.84
CA VAL A 550 -20.96 7.39 5.74
C VAL A 550 -21.29 8.84 6.05
N VAL A 551 -20.30 9.73 6.00
CA VAL A 551 -20.50 11.17 6.19
C VAL A 551 -20.11 11.90 4.91
N GLY A 552 -21.10 12.48 4.22
CA GLY A 552 -20.87 13.41 3.11
C GLY A 552 -20.48 14.80 3.64
N VAL A 553 -19.34 15.29 3.23
CA VAL A 553 -18.81 16.60 3.64
C VAL A 553 -18.61 17.45 2.39
N PRO A 554 -19.50 18.43 2.14
CA PRO A 554 -19.32 19.41 1.07
C PRO A 554 -18.03 20.20 1.25
N VAL A 555 -17.21 20.23 0.19
CA VAL A 555 -15.96 21.01 0.14
C VAL A 555 -15.92 21.85 -1.14
N ASN A 556 -15.12 22.91 -1.12
CA ASN A 556 -14.87 23.70 -2.32
C ASN A 556 -13.48 23.39 -2.86
N TYR A 557 -13.40 23.03 -4.15
CA TYR A 557 -12.11 22.72 -4.77
C TYR A 557 -11.16 23.95 -4.80
N GLU A 558 -11.65 25.17 -4.81
CA GLU A 558 -10.84 26.40 -4.74
C GLU A 558 -10.05 26.49 -3.43
N ASP A 559 -10.58 25.91 -2.34
CA ASP A 559 -9.90 25.86 -1.05
C ASP A 559 -8.65 24.97 -1.10
N TYR A 560 -8.65 23.95 -1.95
CA TYR A 560 -7.46 23.11 -2.16
C TYR A 560 -6.32 23.82 -2.88
N ARG A 561 -6.63 24.83 -3.71
CA ARG A 561 -5.62 25.59 -4.48
C ARG A 561 -4.55 26.23 -3.60
N ARG A 562 -4.88 26.57 -2.37
CA ARG A 562 -3.94 27.16 -1.40
C ARG A 562 -3.05 26.12 -0.73
N LEU A 563 -3.45 24.86 -0.82
CA LEU A 563 -2.74 23.75 -0.22
C LEU A 563 -1.78 23.06 -1.22
N PHE A 564 -1.88 23.40 -2.54
CA PHE A 564 -1.09 22.79 -3.61
C PHE A 564 -0.03 23.74 -4.23
#